data_3f80c72360bbde26a0ecb20e6bb342d8
#
_entry.id   3f80c72360bbde26a0ecb20e6bb342d8
#
_cell.length_a   1.000
_cell.length_b   1.000
_cell.length_c   1.000
_cell.angle_alpha   90.00
_cell.angle_beta   90.00
_cell.angle_gamma   90.00
#
_symmetry.space_group_name_H-M   'P 1'
#
loop_
_entity.id
_entity.type
_entity.pdbx_description
1 polymer ?
#
loop_
_entity_poly.entity_id
_entity_poly.type
_entity_poly.pdbx_seq_one_letter_code
_entity_poly.pdbx_strand_id
1 'polypeptide(L)'
;MKKTALFTLAAGLFISVQAQDKITNKEGSNYEFTVVTDIEATEVESQGRTSTCWSFSALSFIESEIMRLGGGKHELSEMFIVRNTYSDKADRYVRMHGNLNFGPGGAFHDVSEMIKVHGIVPLEAY
;
A
#
# COMPACT_ATOMS: atom_id res chain seq x y z
N MET A 1 -21.76 -33.66 -65.85
CA MET A 1 -21.70 -34.20 -64.50
C MET A 1 -20.78 -33.26 -63.64
N LYS A 2 -21.42 -32.37 -62.96
CA LYS A 2 -20.71 -31.33 -62.14
C LYS A 2 -20.70 -31.82 -60.71
N LYS A 3 -19.45 -32.09 -60.19
CA LYS A 3 -19.24 -32.44 -58.79
C LYS A 3 -19.19 -31.15 -57.98
N THR A 4 -20.21 -30.86 -57.26
CA THR A 4 -20.24 -29.78 -56.25
C THR A 4 -19.58 -30.31 -54.99
N ALA A 5 -18.40 -29.80 -54.69
CA ALA A 5 -17.71 -30.02 -53.42
C ALA A 5 -18.35 -29.12 -52.38
N LEU A 6 -18.97 -29.72 -51.39
CA LEU A 6 -19.56 -29.02 -50.23
C LEU A 6 -18.42 -28.79 -49.23
N PHE A 7 -17.92 -27.55 -49.19
CA PHE A 7 -16.95 -27.11 -48.15
C PHE A 7 -17.77 -26.78 -46.88
N THR A 8 -17.81 -27.71 -45.96
CA THR A 8 -18.34 -27.46 -44.60
C THR A 8 -17.25 -26.71 -43.83
N LEU A 9 -17.43 -25.39 -43.71
CA LEU A 9 -16.66 -24.54 -42.86
C LEU A 9 -17.02 -24.81 -41.38
N ALA A 10 -16.27 -25.68 -40.70
CA ALA A 10 -16.38 -25.87 -39.27
C ALA A 10 -15.79 -24.64 -38.59
N ALA A 11 -16.65 -23.67 -38.32
CA ALA A 11 -16.28 -22.55 -37.41
C ALA A 11 -16.16 -23.10 -35.99
N GLY A 12 -14.98 -23.50 -35.60
CA GLY A 12 -14.68 -23.83 -34.22
C GLY A 12 -14.81 -22.59 -33.37
N LEU A 13 -15.89 -22.50 -32.59
CA LEU A 13 -15.97 -21.55 -31.49
C LEU A 13 -14.91 -21.95 -30.44
N PHE A 14 -13.77 -21.27 -30.47
CA PHE A 14 -12.87 -21.28 -29.34
C PHE A 14 -13.50 -20.48 -28.21
N ILE A 15 -14.31 -21.13 -27.38
CA ILE A 15 -14.67 -20.62 -26.08
C ILE A 15 -13.39 -20.69 -25.25
N SER A 16 -12.65 -19.59 -25.20
CA SER A 16 -11.59 -19.42 -24.22
C SER A 16 -12.26 -19.37 -22.84
N VAL A 17 -12.35 -20.52 -22.19
CA VAL A 17 -12.64 -20.57 -20.75
C VAL A 17 -11.44 -19.91 -20.08
N GLN A 18 -11.57 -18.65 -19.77
CA GLN A 18 -10.66 -18.01 -18.82
C GLN A 18 -10.89 -18.71 -17.49
N ALA A 19 -9.99 -19.61 -17.13
CA ALA A 19 -9.91 -20.10 -15.78
C ALA A 19 -9.56 -18.86 -14.92
N GLN A 20 -10.56 -18.34 -14.21
CA GLN A 20 -10.28 -17.35 -13.17
C GLN A 20 -9.43 -18.07 -12.13
N ASP A 21 -8.21 -17.59 -11.92
CA ASP A 21 -7.36 -18.09 -10.86
C ASP A 21 -8.11 -17.93 -9.54
N LYS A 22 -8.32 -19.05 -8.85
CA LYS A 22 -9.01 -19.07 -7.57
C LYS A 22 -8.12 -18.39 -6.55
N ILE A 23 -8.59 -17.28 -6.01
CA ILE A 23 -7.88 -16.57 -4.95
C ILE A 23 -8.12 -17.32 -3.64
N THR A 24 -7.07 -17.90 -3.08
CA THR A 24 -7.10 -18.62 -1.81
C THR A 24 -6.06 -18.05 -0.87
N ASN A 25 -6.26 -18.21 0.45
CA ASN A 25 -5.31 -17.74 1.46
C ASN A 25 -4.06 -18.64 1.58
N LYS A 26 -4.09 -19.84 1.01
CA LYS A 26 -3.00 -20.81 1.01
C LYS A 26 -3.25 -21.82 -0.11
N GLU A 27 -2.18 -22.29 -0.73
CA GLU A 27 -2.27 -23.38 -1.71
C GLU A 27 -2.97 -24.62 -1.10
N GLY A 28 -3.94 -25.17 -1.84
CA GLY A 28 -4.76 -26.31 -1.39
C GLY A 28 -5.85 -25.95 -0.35
N SER A 29 -6.09 -24.66 -0.08
CA SER A 29 -7.18 -24.22 0.79
C SER A 29 -8.53 -24.43 0.13
N ASN A 30 -9.53 -24.78 0.95
CA ASN A 30 -10.95 -24.86 0.53
C ASN A 30 -11.65 -23.49 0.59
N TYR A 31 -10.98 -22.45 1.08
CA TYR A 31 -11.55 -21.10 1.15
C TYR A 31 -11.24 -20.36 -0.15
N GLU A 32 -12.29 -20.02 -0.89
CA GLU A 32 -12.22 -19.24 -2.11
C GLU A 32 -12.71 -17.82 -1.81
N PHE A 33 -11.95 -16.83 -2.27
CA PHE A 33 -12.28 -15.42 -2.07
C PHE A 33 -12.67 -14.79 -3.40
N THR A 34 -13.65 -13.89 -3.35
CA THR A 34 -14.01 -13.03 -4.49
C THR A 34 -13.65 -11.61 -4.12
N VAL A 35 -12.86 -10.96 -4.97
CA VAL A 35 -12.56 -9.54 -4.81
C VAL A 35 -13.81 -8.75 -5.15
N VAL A 36 -14.41 -8.10 -4.17
CA VAL A 36 -15.60 -7.24 -4.35
C VAL A 36 -15.18 -5.82 -4.75
N THR A 37 -14.11 -5.34 -4.11
CA THR A 37 -13.54 -4.02 -4.39
C THR A 37 -12.03 -4.12 -4.23
N ASP A 38 -11.30 -3.68 -5.25
CA ASP A 38 -9.86 -3.54 -5.21
C ASP A 38 -9.53 -2.04 -5.19
N ILE A 39 -8.87 -1.60 -4.12
CA ILE A 39 -8.44 -0.21 -3.96
C ILE A 39 -6.96 -0.17 -4.29
N GLU A 40 -6.62 0.66 -5.28
CA GLU A 40 -5.23 0.85 -5.68
C GLU A 40 -4.38 1.34 -4.51
N ALA A 41 -3.22 0.73 -4.34
CA ALA A 41 -2.27 1.06 -3.29
C ALA A 41 -0.84 1.07 -3.86
N THR A 42 0.06 1.75 -3.15
CA THR A 42 1.51 1.67 -3.38
C THR A 42 2.05 0.30 -2.96
N GLU A 43 3.29 0.01 -3.30
CA GLU A 43 3.94 -1.24 -2.87
C GLU A 43 4.07 -1.30 -1.34
N VAL A 44 4.08 -2.53 -0.82
CA VAL A 44 4.24 -2.73 0.63
C VAL A 44 5.70 -2.57 1.00
N GLU A 45 5.98 -1.54 1.79
CA GLU A 45 7.30 -1.27 2.29
C GLU A 45 7.60 -1.97 3.62
N SER A 46 8.85 -2.38 3.80
CA SER A 46 9.29 -3.08 5.01
C SER A 46 9.92 -2.11 6.01
N GLN A 47 9.34 -1.99 7.19
CA GLN A 47 9.96 -1.24 8.28
C GLN A 47 11.24 -1.86 8.83
N GLY A 48 11.58 -3.10 8.44
CA GLY A 48 12.67 -3.85 9.05
C GLY A 48 12.43 -4.09 10.55
N ARG A 49 13.44 -3.77 11.40
CA ARG A 49 13.39 -3.97 12.87
C ARG A 49 13.30 -2.64 13.64
N THR A 50 12.59 -1.65 13.08
CA THR A 50 12.63 -0.28 13.60
C THR A 50 11.50 0.09 14.55
N SER A 51 10.45 -0.73 14.68
CA SER A 51 9.22 -0.41 15.43
C SER A 51 8.50 0.85 14.93
N THR A 52 8.58 1.13 13.62
CA THR A 52 8.03 2.33 12.96
C THR A 52 6.78 2.04 12.13
N CYS A 53 6.11 0.90 12.36
CA CYS A 53 4.91 0.48 11.62
C CYS A 53 3.81 1.55 11.57
N TRP A 54 3.74 2.40 12.58
CA TRP A 54 2.80 3.52 12.64
C TRP A 54 3.02 4.56 11.53
N SER A 55 4.28 4.84 11.15
CA SER A 55 4.61 5.74 10.06
C SER A 55 4.32 5.07 8.71
N PHE A 56 4.78 3.83 8.51
CA PHE A 56 4.57 3.05 7.29
C PHE A 56 3.08 2.89 6.97
N SER A 57 2.28 2.45 7.93
CA SER A 57 0.84 2.28 7.71
C SER A 57 0.10 3.59 7.46
N ALA A 58 0.52 4.68 8.13
CA ALA A 58 -0.12 5.98 7.94
C ALA A 58 0.22 6.59 6.58
N LEU A 59 1.47 6.48 6.11
CA LEU A 59 1.84 7.01 4.80
C LEU A 59 1.26 6.16 3.67
N SER A 60 1.23 4.84 3.77
CA SER A 60 0.55 3.99 2.80
C SER A 60 -0.94 4.35 2.65
N PHE A 61 -1.62 4.69 3.76
CA PHE A 61 -2.99 5.20 3.69
C PHE A 61 -3.05 6.56 2.96
N ILE A 62 -2.15 7.50 3.29
CA ILE A 62 -2.11 8.83 2.67
C ILE A 62 -1.82 8.72 1.17
N GLU A 63 -0.88 7.89 0.76
CA GLU A 63 -0.56 7.61 -0.64
C GLU A 63 -1.76 7.07 -1.41
N SER A 64 -2.47 6.10 -0.82
CA SER A 64 -3.71 5.55 -1.40
C SER A 64 -4.79 6.63 -1.54
N GLU A 65 -4.93 7.54 -0.57
CA GLU A 65 -5.85 8.66 -0.65
C GLU A 65 -5.45 9.70 -1.70
N ILE A 66 -4.14 9.95 -1.88
CA ILE A 66 -3.64 10.82 -2.96
C ILE A 66 -4.03 10.23 -4.32
N MET A 67 -3.82 8.93 -4.54
CA MET A 67 -4.23 8.25 -5.77
C MET A 67 -5.74 8.29 -5.96
N ARG A 68 -6.53 8.01 -4.92
CA ARG A 68 -7.99 8.08 -4.97
C ARG A 68 -8.51 9.47 -5.34
N LEU A 69 -7.81 10.53 -4.94
CA LEU A 69 -8.13 11.92 -5.26
C LEU A 69 -7.59 12.38 -6.62
N GLY A 70 -6.93 11.50 -7.38
CA GLY A 70 -6.38 11.81 -8.69
C GLY A 70 -5.01 12.48 -8.67
N GLY A 71 -4.31 12.46 -7.53
CA GLY A 71 -2.97 13.04 -7.38
C GLY A 71 -1.84 12.21 -7.99
N GLY A 72 -2.14 10.99 -8.48
CA GLY A 72 -1.14 10.07 -9.02
C GLY A 72 -0.43 9.25 -7.95
N LYS A 73 0.49 8.38 -8.40
CA LYS A 73 1.27 7.50 -7.51
C LYS A 73 2.50 8.26 -6.99
N HIS A 74 2.61 8.35 -5.69
CA HIS A 74 3.75 8.95 -4.98
C HIS A 74 4.17 8.00 -3.86
N GLU A 75 5.47 7.81 -3.70
CA GLU A 75 6.07 7.10 -2.58
C GLU A 75 6.66 8.15 -1.63
N LEU A 76 6.22 8.13 -0.38
CA LEU A 76 6.55 9.15 0.62
C LEU A 76 7.55 8.58 1.63
N SER A 77 8.44 9.42 2.15
CA SER A 77 9.47 8.97 3.08
C SER A 77 8.93 8.81 4.50
N GLU A 78 8.76 7.58 4.95
CA GLU A 78 8.37 7.24 6.32
C GLU A 78 9.45 7.65 7.33
N MET A 79 10.70 7.50 6.94
CA MET A 79 11.84 7.80 7.83
C MET A 79 12.02 9.30 8.04
N PHE A 80 11.61 10.13 7.09
CA PHE A 80 11.53 11.58 7.30
C PHE A 80 10.57 11.93 8.44
N ILE A 81 9.39 11.34 8.44
CA ILE A 81 8.40 11.51 9.51
C ILE A 81 8.92 10.97 10.83
N VAL A 82 9.49 9.76 10.83
CA VAL A 82 10.05 9.13 12.04
C VAL A 82 11.13 10.01 12.67
N ARG A 83 12.07 10.52 11.87
CA ARG A 83 13.13 11.39 12.35
C ARG A 83 12.59 12.64 13.03
N ASN A 84 11.66 13.33 12.37
CA ASN A 84 11.09 14.55 12.92
C ASN A 84 10.29 14.28 14.21
N THR A 85 9.49 13.20 14.21
CA THR A 85 8.76 12.76 15.41
C THR A 85 9.70 12.46 16.58
N TYR A 86 10.82 11.78 16.33
CA TYR A 86 11.78 11.45 17.40
C TYR A 86 12.50 12.68 17.90
N SER A 87 12.83 13.64 17.04
CA SER A 87 13.41 14.91 17.43
C SER A 87 12.48 15.70 18.35
N ASP A 88 11.18 15.76 18.00
CA ASP A 88 10.18 16.43 18.82
C ASP A 88 9.96 15.72 20.17
N LYS A 89 9.89 14.39 20.16
CA LYS A 89 9.80 13.60 21.39
C LYS A 89 11.02 13.81 22.30
N ALA A 90 12.22 13.90 21.74
CA ALA A 90 13.44 14.15 22.51
C ALA A 90 13.40 15.52 23.17
N ASP A 91 13.01 16.56 22.42
CA ASP A 91 12.86 17.91 22.97
C ASP A 91 11.85 17.95 24.12
N ARG A 92 10.68 17.36 23.92
CA ARG A 92 9.63 17.27 24.95
C ARG A 92 10.12 16.49 26.17
N TYR A 93 10.84 15.38 25.98
CA TYR A 93 11.39 14.57 27.07
C TYR A 93 12.37 15.39 27.93
N VAL A 94 13.25 16.16 27.30
CA VAL A 94 14.18 17.04 28.00
C VAL A 94 13.43 18.15 28.75
N ARG A 95 12.49 18.82 28.11
CA ARG A 95 11.69 19.89 28.73
C ARG A 95 10.87 19.42 29.92
N MET A 96 10.43 18.17 29.89
CA MET A 96 9.66 17.55 30.97
C MET A 96 10.54 16.81 32.00
N HIS A 97 11.85 17.06 31.99
CA HIS A 97 12.80 16.46 32.92
C HIS A 97 12.74 14.93 32.98
N GLY A 98 12.49 14.27 31.84
CA GLY A 98 12.37 12.82 31.75
C GLY A 98 10.99 12.25 32.18
N ASN A 99 10.02 13.07 32.50
CA ASN A 99 8.68 12.63 32.92
C ASN A 99 7.73 12.32 31.75
N LEU A 100 8.28 11.98 30.59
CA LEU A 100 7.54 11.52 29.42
C LEU A 100 8.11 10.21 28.89
N ASN A 101 7.25 9.39 28.27
CA ASN A 101 7.73 8.19 27.59
C ASN A 101 8.43 8.57 26.28
N PHE A 102 9.72 8.22 26.19
CA PHE A 102 10.51 8.35 24.97
C PHE A 102 10.68 6.97 24.33
N GLY A 103 9.58 6.47 23.74
CA GLY A 103 9.53 5.16 23.06
C GLY A 103 9.48 5.28 21.54
N PRO A 104 9.78 4.18 20.83
CA PRO A 104 9.83 4.17 19.36
C PRO A 104 8.44 4.20 18.69
N GLY A 105 7.38 3.89 19.44
CA GLY A 105 6.01 3.87 18.93
C GLY A 105 5.48 5.27 18.59
N GLY A 106 4.46 5.29 17.75
CA GLY A 106 3.72 6.48 17.37
C GLY A 106 2.32 6.09 16.89
N ALA A 107 1.57 7.06 16.42
CA ALA A 107 0.23 6.88 15.91
C ALA A 107 -0.02 7.78 14.70
N PHE A 108 -1.17 7.61 14.04
CA PHE A 108 -1.52 8.38 12.84
C PHE A 108 -1.49 9.90 13.09
N HIS A 109 -1.90 10.35 14.27
CA HIS A 109 -1.87 11.78 14.59
C HIS A 109 -0.45 12.37 14.64
N ASP A 110 0.56 11.58 15.05
CA ASP A 110 1.96 12.02 15.01
C ASP A 110 2.39 12.29 13.57
N VAL A 111 2.00 11.41 12.62
CA VAL A 111 2.28 11.60 11.19
C VAL A 111 1.61 12.87 10.66
N SER A 112 0.33 13.05 10.94
CA SER A 112 -0.41 14.22 10.47
C SER A 112 0.13 15.52 11.05
N GLU A 113 0.60 15.52 12.28
CA GLU A 113 1.22 16.68 12.93
C GLU A 113 2.58 17.01 12.30
N MET A 114 3.42 15.99 12.07
CA MET A 114 4.72 16.19 11.42
C MET A 114 4.56 16.72 9.99
N ILE A 115 3.59 16.23 9.24
CA ILE A 115 3.29 16.76 7.90
C ILE A 115 2.89 18.23 7.97
N LYS A 116 2.07 18.63 8.94
CA LYS A 116 1.67 20.05 9.11
C LYS A 116 2.85 20.95 9.46
N VAL A 117 3.76 20.49 10.29
CA VAL A 117 4.88 21.29 10.82
C VAL A 117 6.08 21.29 9.87
N HIS A 118 6.43 20.14 9.30
CA HIS A 118 7.66 19.94 8.52
C HIS A 118 7.41 19.64 7.04
N GLY A 119 6.15 19.43 6.64
CA GLY A 119 5.83 18.91 5.32
C GLY A 119 6.09 17.41 5.19
N ILE A 120 6.14 16.96 3.95
CA ILE A 120 6.47 15.59 3.58
C ILE A 120 7.39 15.60 2.36
N VAL A 121 8.25 14.62 2.24
CA VAL A 121 9.17 14.48 1.11
C VAL A 121 8.97 13.13 0.41
N PRO A 122 9.24 13.05 -0.90
CA PRO A 122 9.29 11.77 -1.60
C PRO A 122 10.37 10.85 -1.01
N LEU A 123 10.17 9.54 -1.16
CA LEU A 123 11.12 8.53 -0.68
C LEU A 123 12.53 8.72 -1.25
N GLU A 124 12.65 9.12 -2.53
CA GLU A 124 13.95 9.35 -3.15
C GLU A 124 14.70 10.58 -2.63
N ALA A 125 14.03 11.46 -1.90
CA ALA A 125 14.63 12.69 -1.37
C ALA A 125 15.22 12.53 0.05
N TYR A 126 14.91 11.39 0.72
CA TYR A 126 15.35 11.18 2.10
C TYR A 126 15.61 9.71 2.40
#